data_6b3363706ddc34464fbe210496cc7027
#
_entry.id   6b3363706ddc34464fbe210496cc7027
#
_cell.length_a   1.000
_cell.length_b   1.000
_cell.length_c   1.000
_cell.angle_alpha   90.00
_cell.angle_beta   90.00
_cell.angle_gamma   90.00
#
_symmetry.space_group_name_H-M   'P 1'
#
loop_
_entity.id
_entity.type
_entity.pdbx_description
1 polymer ?
#
loop_
_entity_poly.entity_id
_entity_poly.type
_entity_poly.pdbx_seq_one_letter_code
_entity_poly.pdbx_strand_id
1 'polypeptide(L)'
;MIVYLEIHDEGTNDMKYQTAWCTDVGIRKDTNQDSALLMQAESVQGSVLFAVICDGMGGLAKGEVASASLIQRFRNWFVREFPLLLQESAFSAALSQSWNRLIQEQNRAIADYGQQFHVNLGTTVAALLLVGDNYYIINVGDSRVYLLSSQIYQLTHDQTVVQKEIDEGRLTPEQAASDPRSSVLLQCVGASQVVAPEFLAGEVEHSTRFLLCCDGFRHEISPQEMYETLSRSTAVTKQDMEQGLQYLVELNKNRNEVDNITALMIDVE
;
A
#
# COMPACT_ATOMS: atom_id res chain seq x y z
N MET A 1 7.28 -4.18 9.84
CA MET A 1 8.65 -4.50 9.33
C MET A 1 8.81 -3.88 7.95
N ILE A 2 9.85 -3.08 7.73
CA ILE A 2 10.15 -2.53 6.39
C ILE A 2 11.34 -3.27 5.81
N VAL A 3 11.20 -3.73 4.57
CA VAL A 3 12.28 -4.36 3.79
C VAL A 3 12.60 -3.46 2.61
N TYR A 4 13.83 -2.96 2.56
CA TYR A 4 14.36 -2.16 1.46
C TYR A 4 15.46 -2.95 0.74
N LEU A 5 15.41 -3.05 -0.57
CA LEU A 5 16.46 -3.67 -1.39
C LEU A 5 16.66 -2.84 -2.67
N GLU A 6 17.88 -2.42 -2.89
CA GLU A 6 18.30 -1.68 -4.08
C GLU A 6 19.34 -2.51 -4.84
N ILE A 7 19.11 -2.73 -6.13
CA ILE A 7 20.02 -3.47 -7.01
C ILE A 7 20.41 -2.51 -8.14
N HIS A 8 21.65 -2.02 -8.14
CA HIS A 8 22.14 -1.12 -9.16
C HIS A 8 22.81 -1.86 -10.32
N ASP A 9 22.51 -1.42 -11.56
CA ASP A 9 23.35 -1.60 -12.75
C ASP A 9 23.42 -0.25 -13.48
N GLU A 10 24.58 0.07 -14.07
CA GLU A 10 24.80 1.38 -14.70
C GLU A 10 24.41 1.34 -16.20
N GLY A 11 23.43 2.13 -16.56
CA GLY A 11 23.24 2.67 -17.92
C GLY A 11 22.03 2.24 -18.70
N THR A 12 21.06 3.16 -18.74
CA THR A 12 20.22 3.53 -19.89
C THR A 12 19.36 4.75 -19.51
N ASN A 13 18.72 5.37 -20.47
CA ASN A 13 17.84 6.53 -20.27
C ASN A 13 16.47 6.07 -19.71
N ASP A 14 16.50 5.38 -18.54
CA ASP A 14 15.35 4.74 -17.92
C ASP A 14 14.75 5.61 -16.81
N MET A 15 13.49 5.42 -16.51
CA MET A 15 12.83 6.05 -15.37
C MET A 15 13.64 5.80 -14.10
N LYS A 16 13.92 6.87 -13.37
CA LYS A 16 14.57 6.80 -12.07
C LYS A 16 13.52 6.99 -10.99
N TYR A 17 13.71 6.30 -9.88
CA TYR A 17 12.80 6.39 -8.75
C TYR A 17 13.52 6.92 -7.53
N GLN A 18 13.03 8.03 -6.97
CA GLN A 18 13.39 8.42 -5.62
C GLN A 18 12.31 7.94 -4.67
N THR A 19 12.71 7.43 -3.52
CA THR A 19 11.77 6.85 -2.56
C THR A 19 12.00 7.38 -1.17
N ALA A 20 10.91 7.63 -0.45
CA ALA A 20 10.89 7.96 0.96
C ALA A 20 9.82 7.13 1.67
N TRP A 21 9.97 6.91 2.96
CA TRP A 21 9.01 6.16 3.75
C TRP A 21 9.02 6.57 5.21
N CYS A 22 7.92 6.32 5.90
CA CYS A 22 7.81 6.45 7.34
C CYS A 22 6.97 5.31 7.91
N THR A 23 7.24 4.98 9.16
CA THR A 23 6.39 4.09 9.97
C THR A 23 6.51 4.49 11.43
N ASP A 24 5.39 4.56 12.13
CA ASP A 24 5.32 4.91 13.55
C ASP A 24 4.28 4.01 14.24
N VAL A 25 4.53 3.64 15.49
CA VAL A 25 3.58 2.81 16.25
C VAL A 25 2.32 3.57 16.67
N GLY A 26 2.33 4.90 16.51
CA GLY A 26 1.28 5.77 16.98
C GLY A 26 1.35 6.04 18.49
N ILE A 27 0.30 6.68 19.04
CA ILE A 27 0.30 7.15 20.43
C ILE A 27 -0.39 6.19 21.42
N ARG A 28 -1.02 5.10 20.95
CA ARG A 28 -1.80 4.18 21.81
C ARG A 28 -1.46 2.70 21.65
N LYS A 29 -0.89 2.30 20.53
CA LYS A 29 -0.55 0.90 20.27
C LYS A 29 0.81 0.57 20.91
N ASP A 30 0.96 -0.64 21.43
CA ASP A 30 2.24 -1.15 21.93
C ASP A 30 3.08 -1.80 20.83
N THR A 31 2.43 -2.22 19.73
CA THR A 31 3.06 -2.92 18.63
C THR A 31 2.65 -2.29 17.30
N ASN A 32 3.62 -2.11 16.42
CA ASN A 32 3.33 -1.74 15.05
C ASN A 32 2.96 -3.00 14.26
N GLN A 33 1.70 -3.10 13.86
CA GLN A 33 1.13 -4.20 13.09
C GLN A 33 1.23 -3.97 11.58
N ASP A 34 1.63 -2.77 11.16
CA ASP A 34 1.93 -2.47 9.78
C ASP A 34 3.21 -3.15 9.30
N SER A 35 3.24 -3.51 8.05
CA SER A 35 4.44 -3.97 7.36
C SER A 35 4.51 -3.35 5.96
N ALA A 36 5.71 -3.04 5.50
CA ALA A 36 5.91 -2.47 4.19
C ALA A 36 7.11 -3.09 3.47
N LEU A 37 7.08 -3.04 2.14
CA LEU A 37 8.12 -3.51 1.25
C LEU A 37 8.39 -2.43 0.20
N LEU A 38 9.66 -2.18 -0.06
CA LEU A 38 10.11 -1.34 -1.16
C LEU A 38 11.30 -2.03 -1.82
N MET A 39 11.20 -2.32 -3.11
CA MET A 39 12.23 -3.00 -3.88
C MET A 39 12.41 -2.29 -5.23
N GLN A 40 13.66 -2.10 -5.63
CA GLN A 40 14.03 -1.61 -6.95
C GLN A 40 14.92 -2.65 -7.61
N ALA A 41 14.81 -2.79 -8.93
CA ALA A 41 15.62 -3.68 -9.73
C ALA A 41 15.73 -3.16 -11.16
N GLU A 42 16.81 -3.52 -11.86
CA GLU A 42 16.93 -3.32 -13.28
C GLU A 42 16.43 -4.56 -14.03
N SER A 43 15.74 -4.34 -15.13
CA SER A 43 15.20 -5.39 -15.99
C SER A 43 15.47 -5.09 -17.46
N VAL A 44 15.12 -6.05 -18.33
CA VAL A 44 15.18 -5.85 -19.80
C VAL A 44 14.17 -4.78 -20.31
N GLN A 45 13.23 -4.37 -19.46
CA GLN A 45 12.25 -3.32 -19.74
C GLN A 45 12.59 -2.02 -19.00
N GLY A 46 13.83 -1.90 -18.48
CA GLY A 46 14.29 -0.77 -17.71
C GLY A 46 14.12 -0.94 -16.20
N SER A 47 14.23 0.16 -15.49
CA SER A 47 14.10 0.20 -14.04
C SER A 47 12.71 -0.21 -13.59
N VAL A 48 12.64 -1.02 -12.54
CA VAL A 48 11.42 -1.54 -11.94
C VAL A 48 11.37 -1.15 -10.47
N LEU A 49 10.21 -0.70 -10.02
CA LEU A 49 9.96 -0.45 -8.61
C LEU A 49 8.73 -1.24 -8.14
N PHE A 50 8.87 -1.89 -6.99
CA PHE A 50 7.78 -2.62 -6.34
C PHE A 50 7.61 -2.14 -4.89
N ALA A 51 6.44 -1.61 -4.58
CA ALA A 51 6.07 -1.13 -3.26
C ALA A 51 4.82 -1.86 -2.75
N VAL A 52 4.82 -2.26 -1.49
CA VAL A 52 3.68 -2.91 -0.84
C VAL A 52 3.51 -2.35 0.56
N ILE A 53 2.28 -2.08 0.95
CA ILE A 53 1.90 -1.78 2.33
C ILE A 53 0.82 -2.77 2.77
N CYS A 54 0.92 -3.22 4.01
CA CYS A 54 0.02 -4.16 4.65
C CYS A 54 -0.28 -3.65 6.06
N ASP A 55 -1.53 -3.32 6.34
CA ASP A 55 -2.01 -2.98 7.67
C ASP A 55 -2.56 -4.23 8.34
N GLY A 56 -1.90 -4.64 9.41
CA GLY A 56 -2.19 -5.86 10.12
C GLY A 56 -3.24 -5.64 11.21
N MET A 57 -4.31 -6.41 11.16
CA MET A 57 -5.38 -6.36 12.16
C MET A 57 -5.49 -7.66 12.94
N GLY A 58 -5.74 -7.54 14.24
CA GLY A 58 -6.00 -8.70 15.10
C GLY A 58 -6.37 -8.28 16.50
N GLY A 59 -7.46 -8.83 17.04
CA GLY A 59 -7.77 -8.75 18.46
C GLY A 59 -6.75 -9.57 19.26
N LEU A 60 -6.04 -8.93 20.22
CA LEU A 60 -5.01 -9.55 21.06
C LEU A 60 -3.65 -9.85 20.33
N ALA A 61 -3.09 -8.87 19.61
CA ALA A 61 -1.70 -8.81 19.18
C ALA A 61 -1.24 -10.00 18.29
N LYS A 62 -1.63 -9.99 17.01
CA LYS A 62 -0.98 -10.83 15.98
C LYS A 62 -1.22 -10.31 14.55
N GLY A 63 -1.74 -9.08 14.35
CA GLY A 63 -1.85 -8.46 13.04
C GLY A 63 -0.47 -8.35 12.36
N GLU A 64 0.59 -8.13 13.15
CA GLU A 64 1.97 -8.09 12.67
C GLU A 64 2.43 -9.40 12.02
N VAL A 65 1.87 -10.55 12.42
CA VAL A 65 2.18 -11.84 11.80
C VAL A 65 1.53 -11.93 10.42
N ALA A 66 0.29 -11.48 10.29
CA ALA A 66 -0.42 -11.49 9.01
C ALA A 66 0.24 -10.55 8.00
N SER A 67 0.48 -9.29 8.38
CA SER A 67 1.10 -8.29 7.51
C SER A 67 2.52 -8.70 7.11
N ALA A 68 3.37 -9.15 8.05
CA ALA A 68 4.73 -9.59 7.77
C ALA A 68 4.77 -10.84 6.88
N SER A 69 3.84 -11.80 7.07
CA SER A 69 3.75 -13.00 6.24
C SER A 69 3.45 -12.64 4.77
N LEU A 70 2.50 -11.75 4.54
CA LEU A 70 2.12 -11.31 3.19
C LEU A 70 3.27 -10.53 2.52
N ILE A 71 3.95 -9.64 3.26
CA ILE A 71 5.14 -8.91 2.79
C ILE A 71 6.25 -9.90 2.36
N GLN A 72 6.54 -10.91 3.15
CA GLN A 72 7.55 -11.92 2.79
C GLN A 72 7.17 -12.72 1.54
N ARG A 73 5.89 -13.01 1.35
CA ARG A 73 5.39 -13.69 0.15
C ARG A 73 5.54 -12.80 -1.09
N PHE A 74 5.22 -11.51 -1.01
CA PHE A 74 5.43 -10.54 -2.10
C PHE A 74 6.91 -10.36 -2.42
N ARG A 75 7.78 -10.27 -1.40
CA ARG A 75 9.23 -10.21 -1.60
C ARG A 75 9.74 -11.43 -2.36
N ASN A 76 9.31 -12.63 -1.96
CA ASN A 76 9.71 -13.87 -2.63
C ASN A 76 9.18 -13.93 -4.07
N TRP A 77 7.96 -13.47 -4.29
CA TRP A 77 7.36 -13.35 -5.62
C TRP A 77 8.19 -12.42 -6.52
N PHE A 78 8.53 -11.22 -6.05
CA PHE A 78 9.31 -10.25 -6.82
C PHE A 78 10.68 -10.80 -7.24
N VAL A 79 11.35 -11.53 -6.36
CA VAL A 79 12.68 -12.10 -6.65
C VAL A 79 12.61 -13.33 -7.57
N ARG A 80 11.57 -14.17 -7.45
CA ARG A 80 11.56 -15.50 -8.08
C ARG A 80 10.56 -15.66 -9.22
N GLU A 81 9.41 -15.03 -9.15
CA GLU A 81 8.31 -15.21 -10.10
C GLU A 81 8.18 -14.05 -11.08
N PHE A 82 8.34 -12.80 -10.61
CA PHE A 82 8.23 -11.61 -11.45
C PHE A 82 9.19 -11.62 -12.67
N PRO A 83 10.48 -11.99 -12.57
CA PRO A 83 11.36 -12.03 -13.74
C PRO A 83 10.87 -12.97 -14.87
N LEU A 84 10.12 -14.01 -14.53
CA LEU A 84 9.54 -14.92 -15.50
C LEU A 84 8.31 -14.29 -16.18
N LEU A 85 7.53 -13.50 -15.45
CA LEU A 85 6.36 -12.80 -15.99
C LEU A 85 6.74 -11.72 -16.99
N LEU A 86 7.91 -11.10 -16.88
CA LEU A 86 8.39 -10.10 -17.85
C LEU A 86 8.55 -10.66 -19.28
N GLN A 87 8.59 -11.99 -19.43
CA GLN A 87 8.69 -12.66 -20.73
C GLN A 87 7.32 -12.97 -21.35
N GLU A 88 6.23 -12.76 -20.61
CA GLU A 88 4.88 -13.06 -21.07
C GLU A 88 4.37 -11.95 -22.01
N SER A 89 3.85 -12.33 -23.16
CA SER A 89 3.27 -11.38 -24.14
C SER A 89 2.02 -10.65 -23.64
N ALA A 90 1.29 -11.26 -22.68
CA ALA A 90 0.12 -10.69 -22.01
C ALA A 90 0.45 -10.35 -20.56
N PHE A 91 1.51 -9.56 -20.35
CA PHE A 91 2.07 -9.27 -19.02
C PHE A 91 1.02 -8.84 -17.99
N SER A 92 0.17 -7.86 -18.31
CA SER A 92 -0.84 -7.35 -17.35
C SER A 92 -1.80 -8.44 -16.87
N ALA A 93 -2.26 -9.31 -17.77
CA ALA A 93 -3.15 -10.42 -17.42
C ALA A 93 -2.42 -11.49 -16.59
N ALA A 94 -1.18 -11.82 -16.96
CA ALA A 94 -0.36 -12.77 -16.22
C ALA A 94 -0.02 -12.26 -14.81
N LEU A 95 0.27 -10.97 -14.68
CA LEU A 95 0.51 -10.29 -13.40
C LEU A 95 -0.73 -10.35 -12.50
N SER A 96 -1.90 -9.95 -13.03
CA SER A 96 -3.16 -10.00 -12.29
C SER A 96 -3.47 -11.41 -11.78
N GLN A 97 -3.31 -12.43 -12.62
CA GLN A 97 -3.51 -13.83 -12.22
C GLN A 97 -2.50 -14.28 -11.17
N SER A 98 -1.22 -13.90 -11.32
CA SER A 98 -0.16 -14.26 -10.38
C SER A 98 -0.41 -13.65 -8.99
N TRP A 99 -0.76 -12.37 -8.93
CA TRP A 99 -1.06 -11.68 -7.68
C TRP A 99 -2.34 -12.19 -7.01
N ASN A 100 -3.40 -12.43 -7.80
CA ASN A 100 -4.62 -13.03 -7.26
C ASN A 100 -4.32 -14.40 -6.64
N ARG A 101 -3.59 -15.28 -7.33
CA ARG A 101 -3.17 -16.59 -6.79
C ARG A 101 -2.39 -16.43 -5.49
N LEU A 102 -1.40 -15.50 -5.45
CA LEU A 102 -0.60 -15.21 -4.27
C LEU A 102 -1.50 -14.81 -3.07
N ILE A 103 -2.45 -13.92 -3.28
CA ILE A 103 -3.36 -13.45 -2.24
C ILE A 103 -4.27 -14.59 -1.75
N GLN A 104 -4.81 -15.43 -2.66
CA GLN A 104 -5.62 -16.58 -2.28
C GLN A 104 -4.83 -17.61 -1.46
N GLU A 105 -3.59 -17.86 -1.82
CA GLU A 105 -2.68 -18.77 -1.07
C GLU A 105 -2.40 -18.21 0.32
N GLN A 106 -2.09 -16.92 0.43
CA GLN A 106 -1.82 -16.27 1.71
C GLN A 106 -3.07 -16.14 2.58
N ASN A 107 -4.23 -15.88 1.98
CA ASN A 107 -5.50 -15.87 2.72
C ASN A 107 -5.71 -17.21 3.46
N ARG A 108 -5.49 -18.32 2.78
CA ARG A 108 -5.59 -19.65 3.38
C ARG A 108 -4.51 -19.88 4.45
N ALA A 109 -3.25 -19.56 4.15
CA ALA A 109 -2.14 -19.80 5.07
C ALA A 109 -2.29 -19.01 6.39
N ILE A 110 -2.75 -17.74 6.32
CA ILE A 110 -3.00 -16.91 7.49
C ILE A 110 -4.22 -17.42 8.27
N ALA A 111 -5.30 -17.83 7.58
CA ALA A 111 -6.48 -18.42 8.22
C ALA A 111 -6.14 -19.75 8.95
N ASP A 112 -5.34 -20.63 8.34
CA ASP A 112 -4.89 -21.87 8.94
C ASP A 112 -4.03 -21.61 10.19
N TYR A 113 -3.13 -20.62 10.13
CA TYR A 113 -2.38 -20.17 11.29
C TYR A 113 -3.31 -19.67 12.40
N GLY A 114 -4.31 -18.86 12.06
CA GLY A 114 -5.32 -18.38 13.02
C GLY A 114 -6.07 -19.52 13.70
N GLN A 115 -6.47 -20.54 12.95
CA GLN A 115 -7.15 -21.73 13.49
C GLN A 115 -6.22 -22.53 14.42
N GLN A 116 -4.98 -22.74 14.01
CA GLN A 116 -3.99 -23.50 14.79
C GLN A 116 -3.71 -22.86 16.16
N PHE A 117 -3.64 -21.54 16.22
CA PHE A 117 -3.29 -20.78 17.42
C PHE A 117 -4.50 -20.16 18.14
N HIS A 118 -5.73 -20.42 17.65
CA HIS A 118 -6.97 -19.87 18.19
C HIS A 118 -6.97 -18.34 18.26
N VAL A 119 -6.45 -17.68 17.23
CA VAL A 119 -6.40 -16.22 17.11
C VAL A 119 -7.06 -15.77 15.82
N ASN A 120 -7.68 -14.59 15.87
CA ASN A 120 -8.27 -13.95 14.71
C ASN A 120 -7.30 -12.89 14.22
N LEU A 121 -6.76 -13.05 13.01
CA LEU A 121 -5.81 -12.12 12.42
C LEU A 121 -6.04 -12.01 10.92
N GLY A 122 -5.72 -10.85 10.38
CA GLY A 122 -5.78 -10.56 8.96
C GLY A 122 -4.92 -9.35 8.62
N THR A 123 -4.91 -8.98 7.37
CA THR A 123 -4.20 -7.79 6.93
C THR A 123 -4.84 -7.22 5.66
N THR A 124 -4.76 -5.91 5.50
CA THR A 124 -4.97 -5.26 4.20
C THR A 124 -3.78 -5.51 3.29
N VAL A 125 -3.88 -5.14 2.05
CA VAL A 125 -2.74 -4.98 1.13
C VAL A 125 -3.05 -3.92 0.08
N ALA A 126 -2.13 -2.99 -0.11
CA ALA A 126 -2.03 -2.16 -1.30
C ALA A 126 -0.62 -2.31 -1.87
N ALA A 127 -0.53 -2.85 -3.09
CA ALA A 127 0.75 -3.05 -3.78
C ALA A 127 0.77 -2.29 -5.10
N LEU A 128 1.91 -1.67 -5.40
CA LEU A 128 2.21 -0.92 -6.61
C LEU A 128 3.45 -1.49 -7.28
N LEU A 129 3.37 -1.82 -8.55
CA LEU A 129 4.49 -2.18 -9.41
C LEU A 129 4.60 -1.14 -10.52
N LEU A 130 5.78 -0.56 -10.69
CA LEU A 130 6.15 0.31 -11.80
C LEU A 130 7.10 -0.47 -12.72
N VAL A 131 6.77 -0.58 -13.99
CA VAL A 131 7.55 -1.30 -15.00
C VAL A 131 7.37 -0.61 -16.36
N GLY A 132 8.47 -0.14 -16.97
CA GLY A 132 8.39 0.74 -18.13
C GLY A 132 7.46 1.93 -17.85
N ASP A 133 6.65 2.32 -18.80
CA ASP A 133 5.72 3.44 -18.70
C ASP A 133 4.37 3.06 -18.04
N ASN A 134 4.34 1.96 -17.25
CA ASN A 134 3.09 1.47 -16.70
C ASN A 134 3.15 1.29 -15.18
N TYR A 135 2.02 1.54 -14.54
CA TYR A 135 1.79 1.12 -13.16
C TYR A 135 0.73 0.03 -13.07
N TYR A 136 0.89 -0.85 -12.10
CA TYR A 136 -0.05 -1.92 -11.76
C TYR A 136 -0.29 -1.91 -10.25
N ILE A 137 -1.55 -1.99 -9.86
CA ILE A 137 -1.95 -1.97 -8.45
C ILE A 137 -2.81 -3.19 -8.15
N ILE A 138 -2.61 -3.80 -6.98
CA ILE A 138 -3.57 -4.73 -6.40
C ILE A 138 -3.92 -4.27 -4.99
N ASN A 139 -5.22 -4.30 -4.67
CA ASN A 139 -5.73 -3.81 -3.39
C ASN A 139 -6.71 -4.80 -2.74
N VAL A 140 -6.58 -4.97 -1.42
CA VAL A 140 -7.56 -5.61 -0.53
C VAL A 140 -7.63 -4.81 0.76
N GLY A 141 -8.81 -4.31 1.10
CA GLY A 141 -9.01 -3.49 2.29
C GLY A 141 -9.09 -2.00 1.98
N ASP A 142 -8.58 -1.17 2.86
CA ASP A 142 -8.69 0.28 2.82
C ASP A 142 -7.34 1.02 2.95
N SER A 143 -6.21 0.31 2.90
CA SER A 143 -4.92 0.91 2.57
C SER A 143 -4.98 1.48 1.16
N ARG A 144 -4.42 2.66 0.95
CA ARG A 144 -4.63 3.41 -0.30
C ARG A 144 -3.36 3.61 -1.10
N VAL A 145 -3.54 3.70 -2.42
CA VAL A 145 -2.55 4.25 -3.35
C VAL A 145 -3.09 5.55 -3.92
N TYR A 146 -2.33 6.61 -3.77
CA TYR A 146 -2.61 7.91 -4.37
C TYR A 146 -1.60 8.22 -5.48
N LEU A 147 -2.08 8.97 -6.47
CA LEU A 147 -1.27 9.61 -7.50
C LEU A 147 -1.25 11.11 -7.23
N LEU A 148 -0.07 11.71 -7.14
CA LEU A 148 0.14 13.14 -7.00
C LEU A 148 0.71 13.69 -8.31
N SER A 149 -0.07 14.53 -8.98
CA SER A 149 0.34 15.27 -10.19
C SER A 149 -0.06 16.74 -10.05
N SER A 150 -1.02 17.24 -10.82
CA SER A 150 -1.60 18.57 -10.61
C SER A 150 -2.45 18.70 -9.34
N GLN A 151 -2.91 17.57 -8.84
CA GLN A 151 -3.60 17.40 -7.56
C GLN A 151 -3.39 15.97 -7.06
N ILE A 152 -3.97 15.61 -5.92
CA ILE A 152 -3.95 14.25 -5.38
C ILE A 152 -5.18 13.48 -5.86
N TYR A 153 -4.96 12.28 -6.40
CA TYR A 153 -6.01 11.36 -6.85
C TYR A 153 -5.88 10.05 -6.09
N GLN A 154 -6.94 9.59 -5.46
CA GLN A 154 -7.00 8.24 -4.92
C GLN A 154 -7.22 7.26 -6.07
N LEU A 155 -6.31 6.30 -6.25
CA LEU A 155 -6.41 5.28 -7.30
C LEU A 155 -7.17 4.04 -6.84
N THR A 156 -6.96 3.60 -5.60
CA THR A 156 -7.65 2.44 -5.01
C THR A 156 -9.02 2.82 -4.48
N HIS A 157 -9.94 1.86 -4.44
CA HIS A 157 -11.26 2.02 -3.85
C HIS A 157 -11.33 1.31 -2.50
N ASP A 158 -11.76 2.01 -1.45
CA ASP A 158 -11.81 1.45 -0.10
C ASP A 158 -12.86 0.34 -0.01
N GLN A 159 -12.48 -0.79 0.51
CA GLN A 159 -13.36 -1.94 0.69
C GLN A 159 -13.90 -1.97 2.13
N THR A 160 -14.58 -0.89 2.53
CA THR A 160 -15.21 -0.73 3.86
C THR A 160 -16.73 -0.75 3.76
N VAL A 161 -17.38 -0.97 4.91
CA VAL A 161 -18.85 -0.91 5.01
C VAL A 161 -19.37 0.47 4.62
N VAL A 162 -18.70 1.54 5.10
CA VAL A 162 -19.15 2.92 4.82
C VAL A 162 -18.96 3.29 3.37
N GLN A 163 -17.87 2.87 2.72
CA GLN A 163 -17.65 3.14 1.30
C GLN A 163 -18.73 2.46 0.45
N LYS A 164 -19.08 1.21 0.76
CA LYS A 164 -20.20 0.53 0.10
C LYS A 164 -21.52 1.27 0.27
N GLU A 165 -21.79 1.81 1.47
CA GLU A 165 -23.01 2.60 1.71
C GLU A 165 -23.01 3.92 0.89
N ILE A 166 -21.83 4.53 0.66
CA ILE A 166 -21.67 5.68 -0.23
C ILE A 166 -21.96 5.28 -1.68
N ASP A 167 -21.35 4.20 -2.16
CA ASP A 167 -21.50 3.71 -3.55
C ASP A 167 -22.95 3.37 -3.88
N GLU A 168 -23.69 2.85 -2.90
CA GLU A 168 -25.11 2.51 -3.01
C GLU A 168 -26.04 3.72 -2.74
N GLY A 169 -25.48 4.90 -2.47
CA GLY A 169 -26.23 6.15 -2.24
C GLY A 169 -26.97 6.20 -0.91
N ARG A 170 -26.58 5.39 0.08
CA ARG A 170 -27.19 5.37 1.41
C ARG A 170 -26.54 6.32 2.41
N LEU A 171 -25.27 6.64 2.20
CA LEU A 171 -24.53 7.65 2.97
C LEU A 171 -23.93 8.70 2.04
N THR A 172 -23.81 9.93 2.52
CA THR A 172 -22.92 10.92 1.90
C THR A 172 -21.49 10.76 2.45
N PRO A 173 -20.44 11.25 1.76
CA PRO A 173 -19.08 11.24 2.28
C PRO A 173 -18.95 11.90 3.67
N GLU A 174 -19.69 12.99 3.91
CA GLU A 174 -19.69 13.71 5.20
C GLU A 174 -20.32 12.87 6.31
N GLN A 175 -21.37 12.11 6.02
CA GLN A 175 -21.99 11.18 6.97
C GLN A 175 -21.07 10.00 7.28
N ALA A 176 -20.40 9.45 6.26
CA ALA A 176 -19.46 8.35 6.40
C ALA A 176 -18.25 8.71 7.27
N ALA A 177 -17.74 9.95 7.18
CA ALA A 177 -16.61 10.42 7.98
C ALA A 177 -16.87 10.38 9.51
N SER A 178 -18.15 10.43 9.93
CA SER A 178 -18.55 10.34 11.35
C SER A 178 -19.22 9.01 11.71
N ASP A 179 -19.31 8.06 10.77
CA ASP A 179 -19.96 6.77 11.02
C ASP A 179 -19.03 5.88 11.87
N PRO A 180 -19.50 5.29 12.97
CA PRO A 180 -18.68 4.42 13.83
C PRO A 180 -18.19 3.14 13.12
N ARG A 181 -18.68 2.84 11.93
CA ARG A 181 -18.26 1.70 11.08
C ARG A 181 -17.20 2.10 10.05
N SER A 182 -16.62 3.30 10.12
CA SER A 182 -15.66 3.82 9.11
C SER A 182 -14.47 2.89 8.86
N SER A 183 -13.99 2.20 9.91
CA SER A 183 -12.88 1.23 9.83
C SER A 183 -13.32 -0.22 9.67
N VAL A 184 -14.63 -0.51 9.45
CA VAL A 184 -15.11 -1.88 9.29
C VAL A 184 -14.90 -2.34 7.85
N LEU A 185 -13.94 -3.24 7.65
CA LEU A 185 -13.60 -3.80 6.35
C LEU A 185 -14.66 -4.80 5.86
N LEU A 186 -14.92 -4.80 4.55
CA LEU A 186 -15.71 -5.82 3.85
C LEU A 186 -14.91 -7.10 3.65
N GLN A 187 -13.59 -6.97 3.48
CA GLN A 187 -12.67 -8.10 3.30
C GLN A 187 -11.25 -7.74 3.72
N CYS A 188 -10.51 -8.74 4.17
CA CYS A 188 -9.08 -8.68 4.45
C CYS A 188 -8.44 -10.04 4.23
N VAL A 189 -7.15 -10.08 3.99
CA VAL A 189 -6.39 -11.32 3.77
C VAL A 189 -6.18 -12.02 5.11
N GLY A 190 -6.63 -13.27 5.23
CA GLY A 190 -6.50 -14.11 6.42
C GLY A 190 -7.77 -14.28 7.25
N ALA A 191 -8.67 -13.28 7.30
CA ALA A 191 -9.88 -13.37 8.08
C ALA A 191 -11.17 -13.48 7.22
N SER A 192 -11.08 -13.23 5.92
CA SER A 192 -12.20 -13.37 5.00
C SER A 192 -12.27 -14.77 4.40
N GLN A 193 -13.47 -15.36 4.29
CA GLN A 193 -13.66 -16.65 3.62
C GLN A 193 -13.32 -16.57 2.12
N VAL A 194 -13.70 -15.48 1.49
CA VAL A 194 -13.41 -15.17 0.09
C VAL A 194 -12.79 -13.79 0.02
N VAL A 195 -11.69 -13.68 -0.69
CA VAL A 195 -11.03 -12.40 -0.98
C VAL A 195 -11.11 -12.15 -2.49
N ALA A 196 -11.63 -10.99 -2.86
CA ALA A 196 -11.71 -10.53 -4.25
C ALA A 196 -10.84 -9.26 -4.42
N PRO A 197 -9.55 -9.41 -4.73
CA PRO A 197 -8.66 -8.25 -4.89
C PRO A 197 -9.10 -7.37 -6.06
N GLU A 198 -9.01 -6.05 -5.89
CA GLU A 198 -9.10 -5.10 -6.98
C GLU A 198 -7.77 -5.04 -7.72
N PHE A 199 -7.78 -5.09 -9.04
CA PHE A 199 -6.60 -4.93 -9.89
C PHE A 199 -6.79 -3.73 -10.82
N LEU A 200 -5.81 -2.81 -10.79
CA LEU A 200 -5.79 -1.60 -11.60
C LEU A 200 -4.50 -1.53 -12.40
N ALA A 201 -4.55 -0.90 -13.56
CA ALA A 201 -3.38 -0.61 -14.37
C ALA A 201 -3.56 0.73 -15.09
N GLY A 202 -2.47 1.43 -15.33
CA GLY A 202 -2.46 2.68 -16.06
C GLY A 202 -1.05 3.05 -16.52
N GLU A 203 -0.94 4.19 -17.17
CA GLU A 203 0.31 4.73 -17.66
C GLU A 203 0.92 5.70 -16.65
N VAL A 204 2.24 5.71 -16.56
CA VAL A 204 3.02 6.63 -15.72
C VAL A 204 3.52 7.76 -16.57
N GLU A 205 3.17 8.99 -16.21
CA GLU A 205 3.77 10.17 -16.79
C GLU A 205 5.02 10.58 -16.00
N HIS A 206 6.04 11.09 -16.69
CA HIS A 206 7.19 11.69 -16.02
C HIS A 206 6.74 12.78 -15.05
N SER A 207 7.44 12.90 -13.94
CA SER A 207 7.12 13.85 -12.88
C SER A 207 5.87 13.50 -12.06
N THR A 208 5.47 12.25 -12.08
CA THR A 208 4.39 11.72 -11.24
C THR A 208 4.93 11.20 -9.90
N ARG A 209 4.14 11.29 -8.85
CA ARG A 209 4.41 10.70 -7.55
C ARG A 209 3.32 9.73 -7.15
N PHE A 210 3.71 8.66 -6.47
CA PHE A 210 2.78 7.74 -5.83
C PHE A 210 2.99 7.79 -4.32
N LEU A 211 1.88 7.73 -3.58
CA LEU A 211 1.87 7.60 -2.13
C LEU A 211 1.02 6.38 -1.78
N LEU A 212 1.62 5.40 -1.11
CA LEU A 212 0.91 4.29 -0.49
C LEU A 212 0.82 4.56 1.00
N CYS A 213 -0.34 4.35 1.62
CA CYS A 213 -0.48 4.54 3.05
C CYS A 213 -1.54 3.62 3.68
N CYS A 214 -1.37 3.31 4.97
CA CYS A 214 -2.40 2.71 5.80
C CYS A 214 -3.48 3.75 6.17
N ASP A 215 -4.51 3.30 6.85
CA ASP A 215 -5.61 4.16 7.30
C ASP A 215 -5.16 5.17 8.36
N GLY A 216 -4.31 4.78 9.33
CA GLY A 216 -3.79 5.69 10.35
C GLY A 216 -2.93 6.84 9.82
N PHE A 217 -2.37 6.73 8.61
CA PHE A 217 -1.68 7.86 7.99
C PHE A 217 -2.67 8.95 7.49
N ARG A 218 -3.91 8.59 7.20
CA ARG A 218 -4.88 9.45 6.50
C ARG A 218 -6.13 9.82 7.30
N HIS A 219 -6.37 9.23 8.48
CA HIS A 219 -7.60 9.46 9.23
C HIS A 219 -7.74 10.92 9.67
N GLU A 220 -6.67 11.50 10.21
CA GLU A 220 -6.69 12.83 10.82
C GLU A 220 -6.14 13.92 9.90
N ILE A 221 -5.75 13.59 8.65
CA ILE A 221 -5.26 14.53 7.66
C ILE A 221 -6.05 14.43 6.36
N SER A 222 -6.31 15.57 5.73
CA SER A 222 -7.03 15.63 4.46
C SER A 222 -6.11 15.32 3.27
N PRO A 223 -6.67 14.86 2.12
CA PRO A 223 -5.91 14.74 0.89
C PRO A 223 -5.24 16.05 0.46
N GLN A 224 -5.86 17.18 0.73
CA GLN A 224 -5.29 18.50 0.42
C GLN A 224 -4.02 18.78 1.24
N GLU A 225 -4.01 18.49 2.54
CA GLU A 225 -2.83 18.64 3.40
C GLU A 225 -1.70 17.72 2.97
N MET A 226 -2.03 16.47 2.57
CA MET A 226 -1.05 15.55 1.99
C MET A 226 -0.43 16.15 0.71
N TYR A 227 -1.26 16.67 -0.20
CA TYR A 227 -0.80 17.27 -1.44
C TYR A 227 0.08 18.50 -1.22
N GLU A 228 -0.34 19.42 -0.36
CA GLU A 228 0.41 20.64 -0.04
C GLU A 228 1.78 20.33 0.58
N THR A 229 1.88 19.25 1.33
CA THR A 229 3.13 18.82 1.97
C THR A 229 4.03 18.02 1.05
N LEU A 230 3.45 17.12 0.24
CA LEU A 230 4.19 16.08 -0.49
C LEU A 230 4.27 16.31 -2.01
N SER A 231 3.67 17.38 -2.55
CA SER A 231 3.77 17.69 -3.98
C SER A 231 5.20 18.05 -4.38
N ARG A 232 5.53 17.91 -5.66
CA ARG A 232 6.87 18.27 -6.19
C ARG A 232 7.24 19.73 -6.00
N SER A 233 6.26 20.60 -5.85
CA SER A 233 6.49 22.03 -5.57
C SER A 233 6.96 22.30 -4.15
N THR A 234 6.67 21.41 -3.22
CA THR A 234 6.99 21.55 -1.80
C THR A 234 8.14 20.61 -1.39
N ALA A 235 8.04 19.34 -1.75
CA ALA A 235 9.05 18.32 -1.45
C ALA A 235 9.90 18.05 -2.70
N VAL A 236 10.94 18.85 -2.93
CA VAL A 236 11.74 18.82 -4.16
C VAL A 236 12.77 17.69 -4.15
N THR A 237 13.37 17.43 -3.01
CA THR A 237 14.42 16.42 -2.82
C THR A 237 13.92 15.22 -2.03
N LYS A 238 14.67 14.12 -2.07
CA LYS A 238 14.41 12.95 -1.21
C LYS A 238 14.32 13.36 0.26
N GLN A 239 15.20 14.25 0.73
CA GLN A 239 15.19 14.73 2.11
C GLN A 239 13.92 15.52 2.42
N ASP A 240 13.41 16.33 1.49
CA ASP A 240 12.15 17.05 1.67
C ASP A 240 10.96 16.07 1.74
N MET A 241 10.97 15.01 0.93
CA MET A 241 9.95 13.95 1.00
C MET A 241 9.96 13.26 2.36
N GLU A 242 11.14 12.89 2.88
CA GLU A 242 11.29 12.27 4.20
C GLU A 242 10.79 13.20 5.32
N GLN A 243 11.15 14.49 5.27
CA GLN A 243 10.69 15.50 6.23
C GLN A 243 9.18 15.73 6.13
N GLY A 244 8.63 15.78 4.91
CA GLY A 244 7.19 15.92 4.68
C GLY A 244 6.39 14.75 5.25
N LEU A 245 6.84 13.51 5.02
CA LEU A 245 6.22 12.32 5.62
C LEU A 245 6.28 12.37 7.15
N GLN A 246 7.44 12.70 7.71
CA GLN A 246 7.58 12.80 9.16
C GLN A 246 6.72 13.91 9.76
N TYR A 247 6.60 15.06 9.09
CA TYR A 247 5.70 16.14 9.51
C TYR A 247 4.24 15.66 9.56
N LEU A 248 3.78 14.91 8.55
CA LEU A 248 2.41 14.39 8.52
C LEU A 248 2.17 13.31 9.59
N VAL A 249 3.18 12.49 9.92
CA VAL A 249 3.12 11.55 11.07
C VAL A 249 2.89 12.33 12.37
N GLU A 250 3.70 13.35 12.62
CA GLU A 250 3.55 14.16 13.85
C GLU A 250 2.23 14.93 13.88
N LEU A 251 1.74 15.39 12.73
CA LEU A 251 0.44 16.04 12.62
C LEU A 251 -0.71 15.09 13.00
N ASN A 252 -0.69 13.84 12.49
CA ASN A 252 -1.66 12.80 12.87
C ASN A 252 -1.64 12.54 14.38
N LYS A 253 -0.47 12.34 14.96
CA LYS A 253 -0.30 12.12 16.40
C LYS A 253 -0.82 13.30 17.24
N ASN A 254 -0.54 14.52 16.82
CA ASN A 254 -1.04 15.75 17.47
C ASN A 254 -2.57 15.90 17.37
N ARG A 255 -3.19 15.31 16.35
CA ARG A 255 -4.64 15.24 16.16
C ARG A 255 -5.29 14.02 16.82
N ASN A 256 -4.51 13.27 17.61
CA ASN A 256 -4.91 12.10 18.38
C ASN A 256 -5.20 10.86 17.51
N GLU A 257 -4.54 10.69 16.36
CA GLU A 257 -4.54 9.39 15.68
C GLU A 257 -4.04 8.30 16.63
N VAL A 258 -4.78 7.20 16.68
CA VAL A 258 -4.55 6.12 17.66
C VAL A 258 -3.98 4.86 17.05
N ASP A 259 -3.97 4.77 15.71
CA ASP A 259 -3.48 3.59 15.00
C ASP A 259 -2.00 3.69 14.63
N ASN A 260 -1.47 2.61 14.07
CA ASN A 260 -0.16 2.59 13.44
C ASN A 260 -0.17 3.51 12.21
N ILE A 261 0.93 4.16 11.92
CA ILE A 261 1.02 5.18 10.87
C ILE A 261 2.15 4.79 9.93
N THR A 262 1.82 4.37 8.70
CA THR A 262 2.82 3.95 7.72
C THR A 262 2.52 4.53 6.34
N ALA A 263 3.55 5.04 5.66
CA ALA A 263 3.46 5.49 4.29
C ALA A 263 4.75 5.25 3.50
N LEU A 264 4.59 4.99 2.21
CA LEU A 264 5.66 4.88 1.21
C LEU A 264 5.41 5.92 0.12
N MET A 265 6.43 6.67 -0.25
CA MET A 265 6.37 7.67 -1.32
C MET A 265 7.38 7.34 -2.40
N ILE A 266 6.94 7.39 -3.65
CA ILE A 266 7.73 7.13 -4.85
C ILE A 266 7.63 8.33 -5.77
N ASP A 267 8.77 8.91 -6.12
CA ASP A 267 8.89 9.97 -7.12
C ASP A 267 9.46 9.38 -8.41
N VAL A 268 8.75 9.57 -9.53
CA VAL A 268 9.16 9.07 -10.86
C VAL A 268 9.81 10.21 -11.61
N GLU A 269 11.13 10.10 -11.88
CA GLU A 269 11.95 11.09 -12.59
C GLU A 269 12.13 10.77 -14.08
#